data_11363e9927d7bd1fc346794c27a988bb
#
_entry.id   11363e9927d7bd1fc346794c27a988bb
#
_cell.length_a   1.000
_cell.length_b   1.000
_cell.length_c   1.000
_cell.angle_alpha   90.00
_cell.angle_beta   90.00
_cell.angle_gamma   90.00
#
_symmetry.space_group_name_H-M   'P 1'
#
loop_
_entity.id
_entity.type
_entity.pdbx_description
1 polymer ?
#
loop_
_entity_poly.entity_id
_entity_poly.type
_entity_poly.pdbx_seq_one_letter_code
_entity_poly.pdbx_strand_id
1 'polypeptide(L)'
;MPVAIIDGPAIGWGNIEFVLFGNPVRQITKIEFKHSQTKENLYGSGYEPIHRGYGKVEYTGSIELYIDEWKRIIAASPERNPLKIKPFDITIVYTVKNTNIPTGQVDILRECEFTESNMSTASGDTKILVSVPLIIGGIDR
;
A
#
# COMPACT_ATOMS: atom_id res chain seq x y z
N MET A 1 13.45 26.04 29.81
CA MET A 1 13.86 25.49 28.53
C MET A 1 12.63 25.20 27.69
N PRO A 2 12.58 25.67 26.48
CA PRO A 2 11.46 25.35 25.65
C PRO A 2 11.45 23.84 25.34
N VAL A 3 10.29 23.26 25.42
CA VAL A 3 10.09 21.90 24.94
C VAL A 3 10.24 21.93 23.44
N ALA A 4 11.03 21.04 22.90
CA ALA A 4 11.12 20.92 21.46
C ALA A 4 9.77 20.52 20.91
N ILE A 5 9.15 21.41 20.16
CA ILE A 5 7.87 21.13 19.50
C ILE A 5 8.11 20.30 18.25
N ILE A 6 9.27 20.50 17.64
CA ILE A 6 9.68 19.75 16.45
C ILE A 6 10.85 18.87 16.83
N ASP A 7 10.65 17.58 16.75
CA ASP A 7 11.66 16.58 17.02
C ASP A 7 12.36 16.17 15.71
N GLY A 8 13.16 17.11 15.18
CA GLY A 8 13.81 16.92 13.91
C GLY A 8 12.91 17.09 12.70
N PRO A 9 13.41 16.90 11.49
CA PRO A 9 12.61 16.97 10.27
C PRO A 9 11.57 15.86 10.21
N ALA A 10 10.42 16.16 9.65
CA ALA A 10 9.38 15.17 9.46
C ALA A 10 9.85 14.07 8.49
N ILE A 11 9.45 12.84 8.77
CA ILE A 11 9.69 11.72 7.88
C ILE A 11 8.62 11.71 6.80
N GLY A 12 9.05 11.68 5.54
CA GLY A 12 8.17 11.51 4.41
C GLY A 12 8.52 10.21 3.68
N TRP A 13 7.66 9.79 2.79
CA TRP A 13 8.06 8.71 1.91
C TRP A 13 8.88 9.27 0.77
N GLY A 14 10.06 8.70 0.56
CA GLY A 14 10.97 9.21 -0.46
C GLY A 14 10.91 8.41 -1.74
N ASN A 15 10.96 7.09 -1.63
CA ASN A 15 10.97 6.22 -2.80
C ASN A 15 10.09 5.00 -2.57
N ILE A 16 9.29 4.70 -3.58
CA ILE A 16 8.58 3.42 -3.66
C ILE A 16 9.24 2.64 -4.79
N GLU A 17 9.81 1.51 -4.46
CA GLU A 17 10.40 0.62 -5.45
C GLU A 17 9.39 -0.46 -5.78
N PHE A 18 8.87 -0.40 -6.99
CA PHE A 18 7.90 -1.33 -7.48
C PHE A 18 8.27 -1.67 -8.91
N VAL A 19 8.70 -2.91 -9.13
CA VAL A 19 9.17 -3.36 -10.44
C VAL A 19 8.23 -4.41 -10.98
N LEU A 20 7.66 -4.16 -12.15
CA LEU A 20 6.86 -5.12 -12.89
C LEU A 20 7.48 -5.36 -14.26
N PHE A 21 7.61 -6.63 -14.63
CA PHE A 21 8.15 -7.03 -15.95
C PHE A 21 9.54 -6.45 -16.22
N GLY A 22 10.34 -6.28 -15.18
CA GLY A 22 11.68 -5.72 -15.31
C GLY A 22 11.73 -4.19 -15.44
N ASN A 23 10.59 -3.52 -15.43
CA ASN A 23 10.50 -2.07 -15.53
C ASN A 23 9.98 -1.46 -14.23
N PRO A 24 10.63 -0.41 -13.71
CA PRO A 24 10.12 0.23 -12.52
C PRO A 24 8.81 0.95 -12.79
N VAL A 25 7.86 0.80 -11.88
CA VAL A 25 6.62 1.55 -11.89
C VAL A 25 6.88 2.88 -11.19
N ARG A 26 6.65 3.98 -11.89
CA ARG A 26 6.95 5.30 -11.35
C ARG A 26 5.71 6.11 -11.08
N GLN A 27 5.23 6.95 -11.43
CA GLN A 27 3.99 7.74 -11.39
C GLN A 27 2.97 7.29 -10.33
N ILE A 28 3.47 6.79 -9.19
CA ILE A 28 2.62 6.45 -8.05
C ILE A 28 2.48 7.69 -7.18
N THR A 29 1.24 8.10 -6.91
CA THR A 29 0.96 9.29 -6.11
C THR A 29 0.62 8.96 -4.67
N LYS A 30 0.17 7.74 -4.41
CA LYS A 30 -0.24 7.34 -3.08
C LYS A 30 -0.15 5.83 -2.93
N ILE A 31 0.21 5.39 -1.74
CA ILE A 31 0.15 3.99 -1.36
C ILE A 31 -0.44 3.89 0.04
N GLU A 32 -1.37 2.98 0.20
CA GLU A 32 -1.95 2.66 1.50
C GLU A 32 -1.87 1.17 1.71
N PHE A 33 -1.62 0.77 2.93
CA PHE A 33 -1.66 -0.64 3.31
C PHE A 33 -2.10 -0.77 4.75
N LYS A 34 -2.75 -1.85 5.06
CA LYS A 34 -3.18 -2.13 6.42
C LYS A 34 -3.10 -3.63 6.71
N HIS A 35 -3.01 -3.91 7.97
CA HIS A 35 -2.94 -5.24 8.50
C HIS A 35 -3.96 -5.30 9.63
N SER A 36 -4.86 -6.23 9.54
CA SER A 36 -5.98 -6.32 10.47
C SER A 36 -6.22 -7.76 10.90
N GLN A 37 -6.75 -7.90 12.08
CA GLN A 37 -7.16 -9.19 12.61
C GLN A 37 -8.49 -9.04 13.30
N THR A 38 -9.42 -9.94 13.00
CA THR A 38 -10.69 -9.96 13.69
C THR A 38 -10.46 -10.45 15.12
N LYS A 39 -10.98 -9.69 16.07
CA LYS A 39 -10.91 -10.04 17.49
C LYS A 39 -12.29 -9.87 18.08
N GLU A 40 -12.68 -10.79 18.94
CA GLU A 40 -13.97 -10.70 19.62
C GLU A 40 -13.86 -11.10 21.06
N ASN A 41 -14.73 -10.52 21.87
CA ASN A 41 -14.85 -10.90 23.28
C ASN A 41 -15.80 -12.08 23.40
N LEU A 42 -15.40 -13.08 24.16
CA LEU A 42 -16.22 -14.26 24.43
C LEU A 42 -16.78 -14.17 25.85
N TYR A 43 -18.06 -14.45 25.98
CA TYR A 43 -18.79 -14.29 27.25
C TYR A 43 -19.17 -15.64 27.82
N GLY A 44 -19.16 -15.70 29.15
CA GLY A 44 -19.77 -16.80 29.90
C GLY A 44 -21.20 -16.45 30.29
N SER A 45 -21.57 -16.81 31.48
CA SER A 45 -22.93 -16.54 32.00
C SER A 45 -23.11 -15.12 32.54
N GLY A 46 -22.06 -14.30 32.56
CA GLY A 46 -22.11 -12.91 33.07
C GLY A 46 -22.12 -11.90 31.93
N TYR A 47 -22.09 -10.62 32.31
CA TYR A 47 -22.07 -9.50 31.34
C TYR A 47 -20.65 -9.12 30.91
N GLU A 48 -19.64 -9.56 31.63
CA GLU A 48 -18.24 -9.23 31.34
C GLU A 48 -17.61 -10.32 30.47
N PRO A 49 -16.74 -9.92 29.52
CA PRO A 49 -16.05 -10.91 28.70
C PRO A 49 -15.05 -11.70 29.54
N ILE A 50 -14.95 -12.99 29.28
CA ILE A 50 -14.03 -13.88 29.97
C ILE A 50 -12.87 -14.36 29.12
N HIS A 51 -13.03 -14.34 27.81
CA HIS A 51 -12.02 -14.76 26.85
C HIS A 51 -11.99 -13.84 25.65
N ARG A 52 -10.90 -13.89 24.89
CA ARG A 52 -10.74 -13.18 23.62
C ARG A 52 -10.53 -14.19 22.50
N GLY A 53 -11.37 -14.12 21.47
CA GLY A 53 -11.21 -14.92 20.27
C GLY A 53 -10.41 -14.17 19.22
N TYR A 54 -9.55 -14.87 18.49
CA TYR A 54 -8.70 -14.30 17.45
C TYR A 54 -9.06 -14.95 16.11
N GLY A 55 -9.39 -14.12 15.15
CA GLY A 55 -9.73 -14.58 13.81
C GLY A 55 -8.55 -14.47 12.84
N LYS A 56 -8.88 -14.43 11.57
CA LYS A 56 -7.88 -14.35 10.51
C LYS A 56 -7.17 -13.03 10.51
N VAL A 57 -5.89 -13.06 10.16
CA VAL A 57 -5.09 -11.88 9.88
C VAL A 57 -5.18 -11.60 8.39
N GLU A 58 -5.48 -10.37 8.03
CA GLU A 58 -5.58 -9.93 6.64
C GLU A 58 -4.65 -8.76 6.38
N TYR A 59 -4.01 -8.79 5.22
CA TYR A 59 -3.16 -7.71 4.76
C TYR A 59 -3.74 -7.20 3.45
N THR A 60 -4.11 -5.94 3.42
CA THR A 60 -4.70 -5.32 2.23
C THR A 60 -4.09 -3.95 2.00
N GLY A 61 -4.23 -3.46 0.79
CA GLY A 61 -3.74 -2.14 0.46
C GLY A 61 -4.32 -1.63 -0.84
N SER A 62 -3.89 -0.44 -1.22
CA SER A 62 -4.23 0.15 -2.51
C SER A 62 -3.11 1.07 -2.95
N ILE A 63 -2.97 1.23 -4.25
CA ILE A 63 -2.07 2.21 -4.84
C ILE A 63 -2.86 3.15 -5.71
N GLU A 64 -2.43 4.40 -5.76
CA GLU A 64 -2.98 5.40 -6.66
C GLU A 64 -1.88 5.83 -7.61
N LEU A 65 -2.18 5.82 -8.89
CA LEU A 65 -1.21 6.14 -9.93
C LEU A 65 -1.89 6.87 -11.09
N TYR A 66 -1.06 7.48 -11.92
CA TYR A 66 -1.57 8.14 -13.12
C TYR A 66 -2.05 7.12 -14.15
N ILE A 67 -3.04 7.51 -14.92
CA ILE A 67 -3.66 6.64 -15.92
C ILE A 67 -2.65 6.10 -16.93
N ASP A 68 -1.67 6.89 -17.31
CA ASP A 68 -0.64 6.47 -18.26
C ASP A 68 0.16 5.28 -17.74
N GLU A 69 0.51 5.32 -16.47
CA GLU A 69 1.22 4.22 -15.82
C GLU A 69 0.34 2.97 -15.74
N TRP A 70 -0.93 3.16 -15.38
CA TRP A 70 -1.87 2.05 -15.30
C TRP A 70 -2.10 1.40 -16.65
N LYS A 71 -2.24 2.20 -17.71
CA LYS A 71 -2.38 1.68 -19.07
C LYS A 71 -1.15 0.90 -19.51
N ARG A 72 0.03 1.37 -19.13
CA ARG A 72 1.28 0.66 -19.40
C ARG A 72 1.31 -0.70 -18.72
N ILE A 73 0.87 -0.76 -17.45
CA ILE A 73 0.77 -2.02 -16.70
C ILE A 73 -0.21 -2.97 -17.37
N ILE A 74 -1.38 -2.48 -17.77
CA ILE A 74 -2.38 -3.28 -18.46
C ILE A 74 -1.82 -3.84 -19.77
N ALA A 75 -1.17 -3.02 -20.55
CA ALA A 75 -0.61 -3.44 -21.84
C ALA A 75 0.47 -4.51 -21.70
N ALA A 76 1.23 -4.46 -20.61
CA ALA A 76 2.29 -5.42 -20.33
C ALA A 76 1.79 -6.68 -19.60
N SER A 77 0.55 -6.67 -19.11
CA SER A 77 -0.01 -7.77 -18.34
C SER A 77 -0.37 -8.97 -19.24
N PRO A 78 -0.33 -10.21 -18.71
CA PRO A 78 -0.80 -11.38 -19.46
C PRO A 78 -2.25 -11.19 -19.91
N GLU A 79 -2.50 -11.39 -21.20
CA GLU A 79 -3.84 -11.21 -21.78
C GLU A 79 -4.44 -9.81 -21.53
N ARG A 80 -3.59 -8.81 -21.29
CA ARG A 80 -4.00 -7.45 -20.91
C ARG A 80 -4.90 -7.44 -19.68
N ASN A 81 -4.67 -8.37 -18.77
CA ASN A 81 -5.45 -8.49 -17.54
C ASN A 81 -4.52 -8.36 -16.35
N PRO A 82 -4.54 -7.20 -15.63
CA PRO A 82 -3.66 -7.00 -14.49
C PRO A 82 -3.91 -7.98 -13.35
N LEU A 83 -5.08 -8.62 -13.31
CA LEU A 83 -5.37 -9.63 -12.28
C LEU A 83 -4.60 -10.94 -12.49
N LYS A 84 -3.98 -11.12 -13.65
CA LYS A 84 -3.18 -12.31 -13.97
C LYS A 84 -1.69 -12.09 -13.77
N ILE A 85 -1.29 -10.96 -13.24
CA ILE A 85 0.12 -10.70 -12.93
C ILE A 85 0.53 -11.59 -11.75
N LYS A 86 1.72 -12.19 -11.85
CA LYS A 86 2.26 -12.99 -10.75
C LYS A 86 2.49 -12.12 -9.52
N PRO A 87 2.45 -12.70 -8.31
CA PRO A 87 2.72 -11.92 -7.10
C PRO A 87 4.03 -11.16 -7.16
N PHE A 88 4.03 -9.94 -6.66
CA PHE A 88 5.18 -9.05 -6.66
C PHE A 88 5.34 -8.39 -5.30
N ASP A 89 6.54 -7.87 -5.04
CA ASP A 89 6.85 -7.17 -3.81
C ASP A 89 6.92 -5.66 -4.07
N ILE A 90 6.50 -4.88 -3.08
CA ILE A 90 6.61 -3.42 -3.11
C ILE A 90 7.48 -3.00 -1.93
N THR A 91 8.56 -2.29 -2.21
CA THR A 91 9.45 -1.77 -1.18
C THR A 91 9.22 -0.28 -1.03
N ILE A 92 8.97 0.16 0.19
CA ILE A 92 8.77 1.58 0.51
C ILE A 92 9.94 2.02 1.39
N VAL A 93 10.71 2.97 0.88
CA VAL A 93 11.84 3.54 1.62
C VAL A 93 11.42 4.92 2.13
N TYR A 94 11.55 5.13 3.42
CA TYR A 94 11.23 6.42 4.02
C TYR A 94 12.47 7.29 4.08
N THR A 95 12.30 8.56 3.74
CA THR A 95 13.38 9.54 3.77
C THR A 95 13.01 10.70 4.69
N VAL A 96 14.00 11.48 5.09
CA VAL A 96 13.76 12.74 5.77
C VAL A 96 13.11 13.70 4.77
N LYS A 97 12.04 14.34 5.20
CA LYS A 97 11.25 15.24 4.34
C LYS A 97 12.14 16.35 3.75
N ASN A 98 11.94 16.62 2.47
CA ASN A 98 12.68 17.63 1.70
C ASN A 98 14.18 17.31 1.53
N THR A 99 14.57 16.09 1.77
CA THR A 99 15.95 15.62 1.53
C THR A 99 15.90 14.26 0.85
N ASN A 100 17.06 13.80 0.39
CA ASN A 100 17.19 12.45 -0.14
C ASN A 100 17.90 11.52 0.83
N ILE A 101 17.90 11.88 2.12
CA ILE A 101 18.58 11.10 3.16
C ILE A 101 17.66 10.00 3.65
N PRO A 102 18.03 8.71 3.47
CA PRO A 102 17.23 7.61 3.99
C PRO A 102 17.23 7.62 5.52
N THR A 103 16.07 7.29 6.11
CA THR A 103 15.95 7.16 7.56
C THR A 103 16.39 5.79 8.07
N GLY A 104 16.61 4.85 7.16
CA GLY A 104 16.85 3.45 7.50
C GLY A 104 15.57 2.66 7.74
N GLN A 105 14.43 3.30 7.62
CA GLN A 105 13.13 2.64 7.77
C GLN A 105 12.62 2.17 6.42
N VAL A 106 12.25 0.92 6.35
CA VAL A 106 11.77 0.30 5.11
C VAL A 106 10.59 -0.60 5.45
N ASP A 107 9.53 -0.48 4.66
CA ASP A 107 8.41 -1.42 4.71
C ASP A 107 8.40 -2.20 3.40
N ILE A 108 8.28 -3.52 3.49
CA ILE A 108 8.21 -4.38 2.31
C ILE A 108 6.88 -5.09 2.32
N LEU A 109 6.09 -4.85 1.28
CA LEU A 109 4.81 -5.53 1.07
C LEU A 109 5.08 -6.75 0.21
N ARG A 110 4.89 -7.94 0.78
CA ARG A 110 5.22 -9.21 0.13
C ARG A 110 4.03 -9.80 -0.60
N GLU A 111 4.31 -10.37 -1.76
CA GLU A 111 3.34 -11.13 -2.53
C GLU A 111 2.04 -10.37 -2.77
N CYS A 112 2.19 -9.18 -3.33
CA CYS A 112 1.06 -8.35 -3.69
C CYS A 112 0.46 -8.78 -5.02
N GLU A 113 -0.86 -8.72 -5.12
CA GLU A 113 -1.59 -8.94 -6.37
C GLU A 113 -2.72 -7.94 -6.47
N PHE A 114 -3.01 -7.48 -7.66
CA PHE A 114 -4.16 -6.61 -7.89
C PHE A 114 -5.44 -7.43 -7.80
N THR A 115 -6.43 -6.90 -7.09
CA THR A 115 -7.72 -7.57 -6.91
C THR A 115 -8.81 -7.00 -7.80
N GLU A 116 -8.63 -5.80 -8.32
CA GLU A 116 -9.61 -5.14 -9.18
C GLU A 116 -8.89 -4.29 -10.22
N SER A 117 -9.54 -4.11 -11.36
CA SER A 117 -9.08 -3.21 -12.41
C SER A 117 -10.14 -2.14 -12.60
N ASN A 118 -9.92 -0.99 -11.99
CA ASN A 118 -10.87 0.11 -11.99
C ASN A 118 -10.39 1.24 -12.87
N MET A 119 -11.33 1.94 -13.48
CA MET A 119 -11.03 3.17 -14.18
C MET A 119 -12.21 4.11 -14.04
N SER A 120 -11.95 5.33 -13.61
CA SER A 120 -12.96 6.35 -13.47
C SER A 120 -12.37 7.69 -13.89
N THR A 121 -13.09 8.40 -14.74
CA THR A 121 -12.69 9.73 -15.18
C THR A 121 -13.89 10.67 -15.06
N ALA A 122 -13.60 11.93 -14.81
CA ALA A 122 -14.60 12.97 -14.79
C ALA A 122 -14.27 14.07 -15.80
N SER A 123 -15.29 14.66 -16.37
CA SER A 123 -15.13 15.77 -17.29
C SER A 123 -14.48 16.96 -16.58
N GLY A 124 -13.47 17.53 -17.21
CA GLY A 124 -12.75 18.68 -16.63
C GLY A 124 -11.56 18.31 -15.77
N ASP A 125 -11.24 17.04 -15.61
CA ASP A 125 -10.07 16.63 -14.86
C ASP A 125 -8.79 17.08 -15.59
N THR A 126 -7.88 17.70 -14.84
CA THR A 126 -6.58 18.09 -15.37
C THR A 126 -5.59 16.93 -15.33
N LYS A 127 -5.88 15.93 -14.50
CA LYS A 127 -5.12 14.70 -14.39
C LYS A 127 -6.08 13.56 -14.06
N ILE A 128 -5.76 12.38 -14.53
CA ILE A 128 -6.57 11.20 -14.26
C ILE A 128 -5.75 10.26 -13.38
N LEU A 129 -6.30 9.97 -12.20
CA LEU A 129 -5.70 9.06 -11.24
C LEU A 129 -6.54 7.81 -11.12
N VAL A 130 -5.89 6.69 -10.97
CA VAL A 130 -6.54 5.39 -10.79
C VAL A 130 -6.13 4.85 -9.43
N SER A 131 -7.11 4.46 -8.62
CA SER A 131 -6.87 3.79 -7.33
C SER A 131 -7.14 2.30 -7.52
N VAL A 132 -6.15 1.48 -7.27
CA VAL A 132 -6.22 0.05 -7.51
C VAL A 132 -6.01 -0.70 -6.19
N PRO A 133 -6.99 -1.47 -5.73
CA PRO A 133 -6.82 -2.26 -4.53
C PRO A 133 -5.93 -3.47 -4.78
N LEU A 134 -5.20 -3.85 -3.74
CA LEU A 134 -4.38 -5.07 -3.77
C LEU A 134 -4.57 -5.90 -2.52
N ILE A 135 -4.28 -7.18 -2.68
CA ILE A 135 -4.12 -8.08 -1.56
C ILE A 135 -2.62 -8.27 -1.32
N ILE A 136 -2.23 -8.38 -0.07
CA ILE A 136 -0.83 -8.49 0.33
C ILE A 136 -0.65 -9.79 1.11
N GLY A 137 0.42 -10.53 0.83
CA GLY A 137 0.69 -11.78 1.53
C GLY A 137 1.33 -11.59 2.90
N GLY A 138 2.07 -10.50 3.07
CA GLY A 138 2.71 -10.18 4.35
C GLY A 138 3.37 -8.82 4.29
N ILE A 139 3.69 -8.27 5.45
CA ILE A 139 4.37 -6.99 5.58
C ILE A 139 5.60 -7.16 6.44
N ASP A 140 6.77 -6.86 5.90
CA ASP A 140 8.02 -6.84 6.63
C ASP A 140 8.36 -5.39 6.98
N ARG A 141 8.68 -5.15 8.23
CA ARG A 141 8.98 -3.80 8.71
C ARG A 141 10.36 -3.74 9.34
#